data_f6f3a909fe8b3f76c440de2fe8b69341
#
_entry.id   f6f3a909fe8b3f76c440de2fe8b69341
#
_cell.length_a   1.000
_cell.length_b   1.000
_cell.length_c   1.000
_cell.angle_alpha   90.00
_cell.angle_beta   90.00
_cell.angle_gamma   90.00
#
_symmetry.space_group_name_H-M   'P 1'
#
loop_
_entity.id
_entity.type
_entity.pdbx_description
1 polymer ?
#
loop_
_entity_poly.entity_id
_entity_poly.type
_entity_poly.pdbx_seq_one_letter_code
_entity_poly.pdbx_strand_id
1 'polypeptide(L)'
;MRLIHTRTMDMEINGHEWWSWNGKTVWFDLQTPRSQVFWIAGVNVDTGKAVRYHIERDWWGVHFTSSRDDTLFANDGGDRSQVAYSTDGMWINLFREQPTQTVTREKLVNMSRHNYVTGRGGVEPNVHITPDKKWVVFTGQFAAGQRHVYAVEIAKVR
;
A
#
# COMPACT_ATOMS: atom_id res chain seq x y z
N MET A 1 -2.51 -22.70 -14.50
CA MET A 1 -3.18 -21.76 -13.58
C MET A 1 -3.09 -22.33 -12.17
N ARG A 2 -2.73 -21.53 -11.17
CA ARG A 2 -2.64 -21.92 -9.76
C ARG A 2 -3.49 -20.96 -8.93
N LEU A 3 -4.34 -21.50 -8.05
CA LEU A 3 -5.11 -20.73 -7.09
C LEU A 3 -4.17 -20.28 -5.94
N ILE A 4 -4.11 -18.99 -5.66
CA ILE A 4 -3.23 -18.41 -4.64
C ILE A 4 -3.97 -18.18 -3.33
N HIS A 5 -5.22 -17.71 -3.43
CA HIS A 5 -6.05 -17.42 -2.27
C HIS A 5 -7.48 -17.86 -2.51
N THR A 6 -8.14 -18.40 -1.49
CA THR A 6 -9.56 -18.73 -1.48
C THR A 6 -10.25 -17.91 -0.40
N ARG A 7 -11.40 -17.35 -0.72
CA ARG A 7 -12.23 -16.64 0.27
C ARG A 7 -12.44 -17.52 1.51
N THR A 8 -12.32 -16.90 2.67
CA THR A 8 -12.52 -17.55 3.97
C THR A 8 -13.85 -17.13 4.62
N MET A 9 -14.52 -16.11 4.08
CA MET A 9 -15.81 -15.62 4.57
C MET A 9 -16.60 -14.90 3.47
N ASP A 10 -17.90 -14.73 3.68
CA ASP A 10 -18.72 -13.86 2.85
C ASP A 10 -18.25 -12.39 2.93
N MET A 11 -18.41 -11.68 1.81
CA MET A 11 -17.98 -10.29 1.67
C MET A 11 -16.47 -10.05 1.89
N GLU A 12 -15.65 -11.06 1.81
CA GLU A 12 -14.22 -10.89 1.70
C GLU A 12 -13.86 -10.29 0.35
N ILE A 13 -12.96 -9.31 0.35
CA ILE A 13 -12.35 -8.73 -0.86
C ILE A 13 -10.86 -8.92 -0.81
N ASN A 14 -10.30 -9.31 -1.95
CA ASN A 14 -8.89 -9.24 -2.27
C ASN A 14 -8.72 -8.47 -3.58
N GLY A 15 -7.65 -7.71 -3.70
CA GLY A 15 -7.36 -6.93 -4.90
C GLY A 15 -6.03 -6.19 -4.81
N HIS A 16 -5.74 -5.39 -5.83
CA HIS A 16 -4.51 -4.60 -5.93
C HIS A 16 -3.26 -5.44 -5.69
N GLU A 17 -3.16 -6.57 -6.41
CA GLU A 17 -2.10 -7.56 -6.24
C GLU A 17 -0.76 -7.02 -6.76
N TRP A 18 0.31 -7.37 -6.05
CA TRP A 18 1.67 -7.12 -6.53
C TRP A 18 2.61 -8.28 -6.20
N TRP A 19 3.68 -8.39 -6.97
CA TRP A 19 4.75 -9.33 -6.71
C TRP A 19 5.78 -8.75 -5.76
N SER A 20 6.19 -9.57 -4.77
CA SER A 20 7.45 -9.34 -4.09
C SER A 20 8.61 -9.31 -5.08
N TRP A 21 9.56 -8.44 -4.87
CA TRP A 21 10.77 -8.33 -5.69
C TRP A 21 11.62 -9.61 -5.73
N ASN A 22 11.47 -10.48 -4.72
CA ASN A 22 12.14 -11.78 -4.71
C ASN A 22 11.45 -12.83 -5.60
N GLY A 23 10.30 -12.51 -6.20
CA GLY A 23 9.52 -13.37 -7.06
C GLY A 23 8.83 -14.55 -6.36
N LYS A 24 8.78 -14.55 -5.01
CA LYS A 24 8.26 -15.70 -4.23
C LYS A 24 6.93 -15.44 -3.55
N THR A 25 6.55 -14.19 -3.36
CA THR A 25 5.31 -13.84 -2.67
C THR A 25 4.41 -13.00 -3.56
N VAL A 26 3.16 -13.38 -3.66
CA VAL A 26 2.08 -12.52 -4.17
C VAL A 26 1.48 -11.83 -2.98
N TRP A 27 1.53 -10.52 -2.98
CA TRP A 27 0.92 -9.63 -2.01
C TRP A 27 -0.39 -9.08 -2.54
N PHE A 28 -1.33 -8.72 -1.67
CA PHE A 28 -2.61 -8.12 -2.05
C PHE A 28 -3.25 -7.38 -0.87
N ASP A 29 -4.08 -6.39 -1.18
CA ASP A 29 -5.04 -5.80 -0.24
C ASP A 29 -6.10 -6.85 0.10
N LEU A 30 -6.27 -7.13 1.38
CA LEU A 30 -7.29 -8.06 1.85
C LEU A 30 -8.19 -7.36 2.86
N GLN A 31 -9.51 -7.55 2.70
CA GLN A 31 -10.51 -7.02 3.62
C GLN A 31 -11.42 -8.15 4.09
N THR A 32 -11.57 -8.31 5.40
CA THR A 32 -12.29 -9.43 6.03
C THR A 32 -13.20 -9.02 7.21
N PRO A 33 -14.44 -8.60 6.93
CA PRO A 33 -15.07 -8.43 5.63
C PRO A 33 -14.76 -7.07 5.00
N ARG A 34 -15.23 -6.88 3.77
CA ARG A 34 -15.08 -5.64 3.01
C ARG A 34 -15.35 -4.39 3.85
N SER A 35 -14.46 -3.41 3.75
CA SER A 35 -14.57 -2.09 4.39
C SER A 35 -14.58 -2.11 5.92
N GLN A 36 -14.26 -3.24 6.57
CA GLN A 36 -14.25 -3.35 8.03
C GLN A 36 -12.86 -3.65 8.59
N VAL A 37 -12.25 -4.77 8.20
CA VAL A 37 -10.92 -5.16 8.69
C VAL A 37 -9.95 -5.23 7.51
N PHE A 38 -8.81 -4.60 7.63
CA PHE A 38 -7.86 -4.39 6.54
C PHE A 38 -6.53 -5.07 6.83
N TRP A 39 -5.95 -5.67 5.79
CA TRP A 39 -4.71 -6.41 5.86
C TRP A 39 -3.81 -6.15 4.67
N ILE A 40 -2.53 -6.09 4.90
CA ILE A 40 -1.52 -6.39 3.88
C ILE A 40 -1.33 -7.91 3.95
N ALA A 41 -1.79 -8.63 2.93
CA ALA A 41 -1.74 -10.09 2.90
C ALA A 41 -0.81 -10.61 1.82
N GLY A 42 -0.14 -11.71 2.09
CA GLY A 42 0.78 -12.32 1.14
C GLY A 42 0.74 -13.84 1.18
N VAL A 43 1.00 -14.46 0.04
CA VAL A 43 1.13 -15.92 -0.09
C VAL A 43 2.41 -16.24 -0.83
N ASN A 44 3.28 -17.03 -0.22
CA ASN A 44 4.45 -17.55 -0.88
C ASN A 44 4.05 -18.62 -1.89
N VAL A 45 4.41 -18.42 -3.15
CA VAL A 45 3.96 -19.29 -4.24
C VAL A 45 4.62 -20.66 -4.27
N ASP A 46 5.79 -20.82 -3.67
CA ASP A 46 6.48 -22.09 -3.63
C ASP A 46 5.94 -22.99 -2.52
N THR A 47 5.73 -22.41 -1.34
CA THR A 47 5.34 -23.15 -0.13
C THR A 47 3.86 -23.10 0.20
N GLY A 48 3.10 -22.14 -0.35
CA GLY A 48 1.72 -21.84 0.02
C GLY A 48 1.57 -21.16 1.39
N LYS A 49 2.69 -20.80 2.05
CA LYS A 49 2.63 -20.14 3.36
C LYS A 49 2.01 -18.75 3.20
N ALA A 50 0.95 -18.49 3.95
CA ALA A 50 0.30 -17.18 4.03
C ALA A 50 0.81 -16.37 5.22
N VAL A 51 0.82 -15.06 5.05
CA VAL A 51 1.12 -14.07 6.08
C VAL A 51 0.11 -12.91 5.97
N ARG A 52 -0.24 -12.30 7.09
CA ARG A 52 -1.14 -11.14 7.15
C ARG A 52 -0.63 -10.15 8.17
N TYR A 53 -0.61 -8.88 7.79
CA TYR A 53 -0.34 -7.76 8.69
C TYR A 53 -1.62 -6.93 8.80
N HIS A 54 -2.21 -6.88 10.01
CA HIS A 54 -3.34 -6.01 10.26
C HIS A 54 -2.93 -4.55 10.10
N ILE A 55 -3.76 -3.78 9.40
CA ILE A 55 -3.63 -2.32 9.31
C ILE A 55 -4.94 -1.67 9.75
N GLU A 56 -4.83 -0.53 10.42
CA GLU A 56 -5.99 0.25 10.80
C GLU A 56 -6.72 0.79 9.57
N ARG A 57 -8.03 1.02 9.69
CA ARG A 57 -8.86 1.52 8.59
C ARG A 57 -8.29 2.78 7.92
N ASP A 58 -7.78 3.72 8.70
CA ASP A 58 -7.21 4.98 8.23
C ASP A 58 -5.78 4.85 7.69
N TRP A 59 -5.23 3.63 7.67
CA TRP A 59 -3.92 3.30 7.09
C TRP A 59 -4.04 2.70 5.69
N TRP A 60 -5.25 2.37 5.29
CA TRP A 60 -5.50 1.76 3.99
C TRP A 60 -5.12 2.69 2.84
N GLY A 61 -4.76 2.13 1.72
CA GLY A 61 -4.49 2.80 0.46
C GLY A 61 -4.88 1.93 -0.71
N VAL A 62 -4.91 2.50 -1.91
CA VAL A 62 -5.31 1.79 -3.12
C VAL A 62 -4.17 0.93 -3.62
N HIS A 63 -3.01 1.54 -3.85
CA HIS A 63 -1.85 0.83 -4.38
C HIS A 63 -0.82 0.62 -3.29
N PHE A 64 -0.33 -0.60 -3.23
CA PHE A 64 0.72 -1.00 -2.33
C PHE A 64 1.96 -1.45 -3.08
N THR A 65 3.09 -1.39 -2.42
CA THR A 65 4.36 -1.95 -2.87
C THR A 65 5.13 -2.49 -1.69
N SER A 66 6.12 -3.36 -1.94
CA SER A 66 7.03 -3.85 -0.92
C SER A 66 8.49 -3.62 -1.29
N SER A 67 9.37 -3.60 -0.29
CA SER A 67 10.83 -3.66 -0.51
C SER A 67 11.25 -5.05 -0.98
N ARG A 68 12.48 -5.16 -1.48
CA ARG A 68 13.02 -6.41 -2.02
C ARG A 68 12.97 -7.59 -1.05
N ASP A 69 13.09 -7.34 0.23
CA ASP A 69 13.09 -8.32 1.32
C ASP A 69 11.76 -8.38 2.08
N ASP A 70 10.73 -7.67 1.58
CA ASP A 70 9.39 -7.59 2.16
C ASP A 70 9.36 -7.10 3.64
N THR A 71 10.38 -6.36 4.08
CA THR A 71 10.44 -5.77 5.44
C THR A 71 9.81 -4.38 5.51
N LEU A 72 9.65 -3.74 4.35
CA LEU A 72 8.98 -2.45 4.19
C LEU A 72 7.85 -2.58 3.20
N PHE A 73 6.73 -1.91 3.51
CA PHE A 73 5.64 -1.71 2.57
C PHE A 73 5.33 -0.23 2.49
N ALA A 74 4.79 0.22 1.37
CA ALA A 74 4.28 1.57 1.22
C ALA A 74 2.94 1.55 0.51
N ASN A 75 2.08 2.55 0.78
CA ASN A 75 0.86 2.76 0.02
C ASN A 75 0.62 4.24 -0.24
N ASP A 76 -0.28 4.51 -1.18
CA ASP A 76 -0.62 5.85 -1.63
C ASP A 76 -1.81 6.47 -0.87
N GLY A 77 -2.27 5.81 0.19
CA GLY A 77 -3.40 6.26 0.97
C GLY A 77 -4.74 6.14 0.25
N GLY A 78 -5.80 6.50 0.94
CA GLY A 78 -7.16 6.50 0.43
C GLY A 78 -7.74 7.91 0.33
N ASP A 79 -8.43 8.20 -0.75
CA ASP A 79 -9.24 9.39 -0.98
C ASP A 79 -10.64 9.21 -0.39
N ARG A 80 -11.37 10.31 -0.16
CA ARG A 80 -12.73 10.29 0.44
C ARG A 80 -13.77 9.52 -0.38
N SER A 81 -13.53 9.33 -1.66
CA SER A 81 -14.43 8.56 -2.55
C SER A 81 -14.19 7.05 -2.47
N GLN A 82 -13.16 6.60 -1.76
CA GLN A 82 -12.71 5.21 -1.73
C GLN A 82 -13.20 4.46 -0.47
N VAL A 83 -12.86 3.18 -0.40
CA VAL A 83 -13.32 2.24 0.64
C VAL A 83 -12.97 2.71 2.05
N ALA A 84 -11.79 3.26 2.23
CA ALA A 84 -11.34 3.84 3.47
C ALA A 84 -10.41 5.03 3.22
N TYR A 85 -10.37 5.95 4.16
CA TYR A 85 -9.48 7.10 4.11
C TYR A 85 -9.15 7.55 5.52
N SER A 86 -8.03 8.22 5.68
CA SER A 86 -7.65 8.80 6.96
C SER A 86 -8.47 10.07 7.23
N THR A 87 -8.91 10.26 8.47
CA THR A 87 -9.69 11.43 8.89
C THR A 87 -8.89 12.74 8.81
N ASP A 88 -7.57 12.66 8.85
CA ASP A 88 -6.65 13.78 8.75
C ASP A 88 -6.05 13.99 7.34
N GLY A 89 -6.63 13.34 6.34
CA GLY A 89 -6.30 13.49 4.93
C GLY A 89 -5.60 12.28 4.32
N MET A 90 -5.31 12.39 3.03
CA MET A 90 -4.60 11.37 2.27
C MET A 90 -3.09 11.46 2.52
N TRP A 91 -2.44 10.34 2.72
CA TRP A 91 -1.02 10.25 3.01
C TRP A 91 -0.33 9.16 2.19
N ILE A 92 0.87 9.44 1.71
CA ILE A 92 1.81 8.36 1.39
C ILE A 92 2.27 7.79 2.72
N ASN A 93 2.04 6.49 2.93
CA ASN A 93 2.40 5.78 4.15
C ASN A 93 3.55 4.81 3.91
N LEU A 94 4.38 4.66 4.92
CA LEU A 94 5.39 3.61 5.01
C LEU A 94 5.04 2.69 6.18
N PHE A 95 5.13 1.38 5.95
CA PHE A 95 4.96 0.37 6.97
C PHE A 95 6.27 -0.38 7.16
N ARG A 96 6.62 -0.63 8.42
CA ARG A 96 7.80 -1.41 8.80
C ARG A 96 7.35 -2.67 9.52
N GLU A 97 7.74 -3.82 8.96
CA GLU A 97 7.53 -5.10 9.61
C GLU A 97 8.22 -5.13 10.98
N GLN A 98 7.54 -5.76 11.95
CA GLN A 98 8.01 -5.98 13.28
C GLN A 98 8.17 -7.50 13.56
N PRO A 99 9.05 -7.93 14.45
CA PRO A 99 9.23 -9.35 14.78
C PRO A 99 7.97 -10.08 15.24
N THR A 100 6.97 -9.33 15.71
CA THR A 100 5.68 -9.86 16.20
C THR A 100 4.66 -10.12 15.09
N GLN A 101 5.05 -10.12 13.82
CA GLN A 101 4.14 -10.18 12.67
C GLN A 101 3.11 -9.02 12.65
N THR A 102 3.53 -7.86 13.06
CA THR A 102 2.77 -6.61 12.96
C THR A 102 3.51 -5.62 12.08
N VAL A 103 2.89 -4.50 11.78
CA VAL A 103 3.54 -3.38 11.11
C VAL A 103 3.34 -2.10 11.91
N THR A 104 4.33 -1.23 11.87
CA THR A 104 4.20 0.16 12.32
C THR A 104 4.03 1.07 11.13
N ARG A 105 3.19 2.12 11.25
CA ARG A 105 2.98 3.10 10.19
C ARG A 105 3.78 4.39 10.45
N GLU A 106 4.36 4.91 9.38
CA GLU A 106 4.94 6.25 9.30
C GLU A 106 4.23 7.02 8.17
N LYS A 107 3.73 8.23 8.45
CA LYS A 107 3.18 9.14 7.46
C LYS A 107 4.32 9.90 6.81
N LEU A 108 4.49 9.75 5.50
CA LEU A 108 5.61 10.35 4.78
C LEU A 108 5.24 11.68 4.12
N VAL A 109 4.18 11.69 3.33
CA VAL A 109 3.79 12.87 2.54
C VAL A 109 2.30 13.11 2.66
N ASN A 110 1.93 14.33 3.03
CA ASN A 110 0.54 14.76 3.03
C ASN A 110 0.07 15.03 1.59
N MET A 111 -0.89 14.25 1.13
CA MET A 111 -1.45 14.31 -0.22
C MET A 111 -2.79 15.08 -0.28
N SER A 112 -3.18 15.79 0.76
CA SER A 112 -4.49 16.49 0.83
C SER A 112 -4.70 17.52 -0.30
N ARG A 113 -3.61 18.03 -0.87
CA ARG A 113 -3.64 18.96 -2.01
C ARG A 113 -3.44 18.29 -3.36
N HIS A 114 -3.27 16.97 -3.36
CA HIS A 114 -3.09 16.18 -4.57
C HIS A 114 -4.44 15.99 -5.29
N ASN A 115 -4.43 16.14 -6.61
CA ASN A 115 -5.61 15.87 -7.44
C ASN A 115 -5.64 14.38 -7.79
N TYR A 116 -6.36 13.60 -6.99
CA TYR A 116 -6.55 12.17 -7.21
C TYR A 116 -7.54 11.89 -8.36
N VAL A 117 -7.46 10.70 -8.97
CA VAL A 117 -8.36 10.29 -10.05
C VAL A 117 -9.75 9.94 -9.51
N THR A 118 -10.53 10.95 -9.21
CA THR A 118 -11.97 10.78 -8.97
C THR A 118 -12.80 11.38 -10.09
N GLY A 119 -12.14 11.78 -11.17
CA GLY A 119 -12.77 12.46 -12.30
C GLY A 119 -11.77 12.77 -13.42
N ARG A 120 -12.13 13.69 -14.30
CA ARG A 120 -11.28 14.06 -15.44
C ARG A 120 -10.01 14.77 -14.98
N GLY A 121 -8.86 14.15 -15.26
CA GLY A 121 -7.57 14.82 -15.21
C GLY A 121 -6.75 14.65 -13.93
N GLY A 122 -7.19 13.85 -12.95
CA GLY A 122 -6.36 13.47 -11.80
C GLY A 122 -5.38 12.35 -12.11
N VAL A 123 -4.53 12.00 -11.14
CA VAL A 123 -3.57 10.90 -11.23
C VAL A 123 -3.58 10.06 -9.95
N GLU A 124 -3.27 8.78 -10.11
CA GLU A 124 -3.00 7.88 -8.99
C GLU A 124 -1.51 7.95 -8.65
N PRO A 125 -1.15 8.03 -7.38
CA PRO A 125 0.25 8.19 -7.00
C PRO A 125 1.14 7.00 -7.34
N ASN A 126 0.63 5.76 -7.26
CA ASN A 126 1.36 4.55 -7.63
C ASN A 126 2.75 4.49 -6.98
N VAL A 127 2.80 4.24 -5.70
CA VAL A 127 4.03 4.28 -4.89
C VAL A 127 4.99 3.13 -5.20
N HIS A 128 6.29 3.42 -5.16
CA HIS A 128 7.35 2.43 -5.28
C HIS A 128 8.46 2.68 -4.26
N ILE A 129 8.94 1.62 -3.60
CA ILE A 129 10.13 1.67 -2.76
C ILE A 129 11.36 1.40 -3.63
N THR A 130 12.39 2.24 -3.54
CA THR A 130 13.64 2.01 -4.27
C THR A 130 14.36 0.74 -3.78
N PRO A 131 15.13 0.05 -4.66
CA PRO A 131 15.81 -1.19 -4.29
C PRO A 131 16.77 -1.05 -3.10
N ASP A 132 17.36 0.14 -2.91
CA ASP A 132 18.25 0.47 -1.79
C ASP A 132 17.50 0.84 -0.50
N LYS A 133 16.16 0.84 -0.53
CA LYS A 133 15.26 1.20 0.58
C LYS A 133 15.49 2.62 1.15
N LYS A 134 15.94 3.54 0.31
CA LYS A 134 16.18 4.92 0.74
C LYS A 134 15.03 5.85 0.42
N TRP A 135 14.24 5.53 -0.61
CA TRP A 135 13.21 6.43 -1.13
C TRP A 135 11.90 5.71 -1.36
N VAL A 136 10.81 6.44 -1.19
CA VAL A 136 9.50 6.14 -1.78
C VAL A 136 9.29 7.12 -2.92
N VAL A 137 9.09 6.60 -4.13
CA VAL A 137 8.83 7.35 -5.36
C VAL A 137 7.35 7.26 -5.68
N PHE A 138 6.75 8.36 -6.10
CA PHE A 138 5.32 8.43 -6.43
C PHE A 138 5.03 9.55 -7.44
N THR A 139 3.89 9.47 -8.11
CA THR A 139 3.39 10.55 -8.96
C THR A 139 2.50 11.49 -8.15
N GLY A 140 2.65 12.79 -8.32
CA GLY A 140 1.83 13.79 -7.66
C GLY A 140 1.36 14.90 -8.60
N GLN A 141 0.17 15.42 -8.33
CA GLN A 141 -0.39 16.59 -9.01
C GLN A 141 -0.89 17.59 -7.96
N PHE A 142 -0.02 18.48 -7.53
CA PHE A 142 -0.31 19.47 -6.48
C PHE A 142 -0.71 20.84 -7.03
N ALA A 143 -0.59 21.04 -8.35
CA ALA A 143 -1.06 22.22 -9.06
C ALA A 143 -1.76 21.79 -10.36
N ALA A 144 -2.71 22.58 -10.82
CA ALA A 144 -3.50 22.29 -12.01
C ALA A 144 -2.62 22.00 -13.24
N GLY A 145 -2.83 20.87 -13.88
CA GLY A 145 -2.11 20.44 -15.08
C GLY A 145 -0.65 20.00 -14.88
N GLN A 146 -0.12 20.10 -13.68
CA GLN A 146 1.29 19.76 -13.39
C GLN A 146 1.38 18.39 -12.72
N ARG A 147 1.81 17.39 -13.49
CA ARG A 147 2.08 16.04 -13.02
C ARG A 147 3.58 15.84 -12.95
N HIS A 148 4.07 15.46 -11.77
CA HIS A 148 5.49 15.22 -11.57
C HIS A 148 5.72 13.92 -10.80
N VAL A 149 6.91 13.36 -10.98
CA VAL A 149 7.43 12.28 -10.14
C VAL A 149 8.14 12.92 -8.96
N TYR A 150 7.82 12.45 -7.77
CA TYR A 150 8.41 12.87 -6.51
C TYR A 150 9.09 11.69 -5.83
N ALA A 151 10.04 12.00 -4.97
CA ALA A 151 10.64 11.02 -4.07
C ALA A 151 10.72 11.61 -2.66
N VAL A 152 10.39 10.79 -1.67
CA VAL A 152 10.57 11.12 -0.25
C VAL A 152 11.58 10.16 0.36
N GLU A 153 12.55 10.69 1.09
CA GLU A 153 13.56 9.88 1.77
C GLU A 153 12.96 9.16 2.98
N ILE A 154 13.25 7.88 3.10
CA ILE A 154 12.78 7.00 4.18
C ILE A 154 13.92 6.37 4.98
N ALA A 155 15.15 6.54 4.52
CA ALA A 155 16.32 6.17 5.28
C ALA A 155 16.49 7.17 6.42
N LYS A 156 16.30 6.74 7.66
CA LYS A 156 16.67 7.57 8.82
C LYS A 156 18.20 7.66 8.86
N VAL A 157 18.75 8.82 8.56
CA VAL A 157 20.14 9.12 8.88
C VAL A 157 20.23 9.07 10.41
N ARG A 158 20.98 8.11 10.93
CA ARG A 158 21.31 8.00 12.35
C ARG A 158 22.50 8.90 12.65
#